data_1faa4897daa746a3a6d84a0078e5d87f
#
_entry.id   1faa4897daa746a3a6d84a0078e5d87f
#
_cell.length_a   1.000
_cell.length_b   1.000
_cell.length_c   1.000
_cell.angle_alpha   90.00
_cell.angle_beta   90.00
_cell.angle_gamma   90.00
#
_symmetry.space_group_name_H-M   'P 1'
#
loop_
_entity.id
_entity.type
_entity.pdbx_description
1 polymer ?
#
loop_
_entity_poly.entity_id
_entity_poly.type
_entity_poly.pdbx_seq_one_letter_code
_entity_poly.pdbx_strand_id
1 'polypeptide(L)'
;RPGSGTEFELRDARAEATGLPDAGADVVTCSQSLHWLDPATTLPEVARVLRPGGVFAAFDCDWPPAIDWEVDAAYERMDDATRRLEAELGVVPTRWAKSGHLTRMRDSGLFRWTTELALDHVESGGADRLVALAETQGGVVALRQRGVADEDIGLEDLRRVATAVLGSEVRPWWWTYRVRVGVV
;
A
#
# COMPACT_ATOMS: atom_id res chain seq x y z
N ARG A 1 16.13 -14.82 7.72
CA ARG A 1 17.51 -14.85 7.18
C ARG A 1 17.41 -15.32 5.74
N PRO A 2 18.03 -14.64 4.74
CA PRO A 2 18.16 -15.21 3.41
C PRO A 2 18.87 -16.55 3.54
N GLY A 3 18.39 -17.57 2.85
CA GLY A 3 19.09 -18.85 2.77
C GLY A 3 20.47 -18.65 2.14
N SER A 4 21.46 -19.43 2.54
CA SER A 4 22.79 -19.41 1.96
C SER A 4 22.69 -19.68 0.45
N GLY A 5 22.93 -18.63 -0.36
CA GLY A 5 22.89 -18.72 -1.82
C GLY A 5 21.97 -17.72 -2.52
N THR A 6 21.27 -16.84 -1.78
CA THR A 6 20.50 -15.76 -2.41
C THR A 6 21.39 -14.53 -2.61
N GLU A 7 21.58 -14.14 -3.86
CA GLU A 7 22.27 -12.89 -4.21
C GLU A 7 21.25 -11.77 -4.34
N PHE A 8 21.58 -10.59 -3.80
CA PHE A 8 20.81 -9.38 -3.95
C PHE A 8 21.62 -8.35 -4.72
N GLU A 9 21.03 -7.81 -5.77
CA GLU A 9 21.59 -6.69 -6.50
C GLU A 9 20.70 -5.46 -6.29
N LEU A 10 21.29 -4.35 -5.85
CA LEU A 10 20.61 -3.06 -5.76
C LEU A 10 20.93 -2.24 -7.01
N ARG A 11 19.89 -1.70 -7.63
CA ARG A 11 20.00 -0.84 -8.81
C ARG A 11 19.32 0.50 -8.55
N ASP A 12 20.01 1.58 -8.91
CA ASP A 12 19.41 2.91 -8.99
C ASP A 12 18.74 3.06 -10.36
N ALA A 13 17.45 2.77 -10.38
CA ALA A 13 16.64 2.77 -11.60
C ALA A 13 15.20 3.17 -11.30
N ARG A 14 14.46 3.55 -12.35
CA ARG A 14 13.03 3.84 -12.25
C ARG A 14 12.21 2.61 -12.63
N ALA A 15 10.97 2.53 -12.11
CA ALA A 15 10.07 1.42 -12.40
C ALA A 15 9.69 1.31 -13.88
N GLU A 16 9.67 2.44 -14.58
CA GLU A 16 9.42 2.54 -16.02
C GLU A 16 10.68 2.33 -16.91
N ALA A 17 11.86 2.20 -16.28
CA ALA A 17 13.14 2.02 -16.97
C ALA A 17 14.14 1.33 -16.03
N THR A 18 13.95 0.03 -15.83
CA THR A 18 14.73 -0.77 -14.87
C THR A 18 16.16 -1.07 -15.34
N GLY A 19 16.44 -0.96 -16.64
CA GLY A 19 17.71 -1.36 -17.22
C GLY A 19 17.96 -2.86 -17.22
N LEU A 20 16.94 -3.66 -16.87
CA LEU A 20 17.01 -5.13 -16.96
C LEU A 20 16.85 -5.59 -18.42
N PRO A 21 17.45 -6.73 -18.80
CA PRO A 21 17.27 -7.29 -20.14
C PRO A 21 15.81 -7.72 -20.39
N ASP A 22 15.41 -7.76 -21.66
CA ASP A 22 14.14 -8.34 -22.08
C ASP A 22 14.06 -9.80 -21.64
N ALA A 23 12.90 -10.24 -21.18
CA ALA A 23 12.66 -11.61 -20.72
C ALA A 23 13.66 -12.10 -19.67
N GLY A 24 14.23 -11.19 -18.88
CA GLY A 24 15.27 -11.48 -17.87
C GLY A 24 14.75 -11.87 -16.49
N ALA A 25 13.44 -11.80 -16.24
CA ALA A 25 12.86 -12.06 -14.91
C ALA A 25 11.76 -13.12 -14.98
N ASP A 26 11.73 -13.99 -13.99
CA ASP A 26 10.64 -14.94 -13.75
C ASP A 26 9.45 -14.30 -13.06
N VAL A 27 9.74 -13.40 -12.11
CA VAL A 27 8.74 -12.73 -11.28
C VAL A 27 9.14 -11.27 -11.09
N VAL A 28 8.16 -10.38 -11.21
CA VAL A 28 8.26 -8.98 -10.82
C VAL A 28 7.24 -8.72 -9.72
N THR A 29 7.65 -8.04 -8.65
CA THR A 29 6.75 -7.71 -7.55
C THR A 29 6.72 -6.21 -7.27
N CYS A 30 5.52 -5.70 -6.92
CA CYS A 30 5.32 -4.37 -6.36
C CYS A 30 4.62 -4.50 -5.00
N SER A 31 5.33 -4.20 -3.92
CA SER A 31 4.77 -4.19 -2.57
C SER A 31 4.45 -2.75 -2.16
N GLN A 32 3.18 -2.44 -1.90
CA GLN A 32 2.71 -1.13 -1.44
C GLN A 32 3.21 0.06 -2.31
N SER A 33 3.43 -0.17 -3.61
CA SER A 33 4.10 0.81 -4.46
C SER A 33 3.42 1.08 -5.81
N LEU A 34 2.62 0.15 -6.35
CA LEU A 34 2.05 0.30 -7.69
C LEU A 34 1.14 1.54 -7.82
N HIS A 35 0.51 1.98 -6.75
CA HIS A 35 -0.33 3.18 -6.75
C HIS A 35 0.45 4.50 -6.90
N TRP A 36 1.77 4.48 -6.78
CA TRP A 36 2.66 5.63 -7.03
C TRP A 36 3.21 5.68 -8.45
N LEU A 37 3.08 4.58 -9.20
CA LEU A 37 3.70 4.39 -10.50
C LEU A 37 2.67 4.64 -11.61
N ASP A 38 3.09 5.30 -12.69
CA ASP A 38 2.25 5.48 -13.86
C ASP A 38 2.06 4.12 -14.56
N PRO A 39 0.82 3.58 -14.61
CA PRO A 39 0.58 2.29 -15.23
C PRO A 39 0.84 2.28 -16.74
N ALA A 40 0.71 3.44 -17.42
CA ALA A 40 0.94 3.53 -18.86
C ALA A 40 2.41 3.31 -19.25
N THR A 41 3.33 3.61 -18.34
CA THR A 41 4.78 3.45 -18.56
C THR A 41 5.35 2.26 -17.79
N THR A 42 4.85 1.99 -16.60
CA THR A 42 5.37 0.91 -15.73
C THR A 42 4.95 -0.47 -16.21
N LEU A 43 3.67 -0.68 -16.60
CA LEU A 43 3.21 -2.01 -17.01
C LEU A 43 3.91 -2.53 -18.29
N PRO A 44 4.19 -1.70 -19.32
CA PRO A 44 5.02 -2.12 -20.44
C PRO A 44 6.43 -2.56 -20.04
N GLU A 45 7.07 -1.84 -19.11
CA GLU A 45 8.41 -2.23 -18.64
C GLU A 45 8.36 -3.55 -17.87
N VAL A 46 7.35 -3.72 -17.00
CA VAL A 46 7.12 -4.99 -16.29
C VAL A 46 6.95 -6.14 -17.28
N ALA A 47 6.13 -5.96 -18.32
CA ALA A 47 5.91 -6.99 -19.32
C ALA A 47 7.17 -7.28 -20.16
N ARG A 48 7.98 -6.25 -20.49
CA ARG A 48 9.23 -6.39 -21.23
C ARG A 48 10.26 -7.23 -20.48
N VAL A 49 10.42 -6.99 -19.18
CA VAL A 49 11.43 -7.70 -18.37
C VAL A 49 11.00 -9.11 -17.99
N LEU A 50 9.70 -9.41 -17.97
CA LEU A 50 9.20 -10.75 -17.69
C LEU A 50 9.41 -11.67 -18.90
N ARG A 51 9.91 -12.89 -18.64
CA ARG A 51 9.94 -13.93 -19.67
C ARG A 51 8.52 -14.41 -20.02
N PRO A 52 8.30 -15.02 -21.21
CA PRO A 52 7.02 -15.65 -21.52
C PRO A 52 6.58 -16.63 -20.41
N GLY A 53 5.37 -16.43 -19.87
CA GLY A 53 4.88 -17.15 -18.71
C GLY A 53 5.37 -16.62 -17.36
N GLY A 54 6.13 -15.54 -17.36
CA GLY A 54 6.54 -14.84 -16.13
C GLY A 54 5.37 -14.17 -15.42
N VAL A 55 5.53 -13.90 -14.12
CA VAL A 55 4.47 -13.43 -13.23
C VAL A 55 4.75 -12.03 -12.70
N PHE A 56 3.78 -11.14 -12.84
CA PHE A 56 3.72 -9.88 -12.13
C PHE A 56 2.80 -10.02 -10.91
N ALA A 57 3.25 -9.61 -9.72
CA ALA A 57 2.44 -9.59 -8.50
C ALA A 57 2.53 -8.22 -7.82
N ALA A 58 1.42 -7.48 -7.83
CA ALA A 58 1.27 -6.24 -7.08
C ALA A 58 0.39 -6.48 -5.86
N PHE A 59 0.90 -6.17 -4.67
CA PHE A 59 0.17 -6.39 -3.44
C PHE A 59 0.18 -5.19 -2.51
N ASP A 60 -0.99 -4.95 -1.95
CA ASP A 60 -1.28 -3.88 -1.00
C ASP A 60 -2.10 -4.43 0.16
N CYS A 61 -1.91 -3.92 1.37
CA CYS A 61 -2.85 -4.16 2.46
C CYS A 61 -3.99 -3.14 2.44
N ASP A 62 -5.16 -3.59 2.88
CA ASP A 62 -6.28 -2.71 3.16
C ASP A 62 -6.02 -1.99 4.50
N TRP A 63 -6.45 -0.74 4.62
CA TRP A 63 -6.34 0.08 5.82
C TRP A 63 -7.72 0.55 6.26
N PRO A 64 -7.96 0.65 7.57
CA PRO A 64 -7.14 0.11 8.68
C PRO A 64 -7.17 -1.43 8.73
N PRO A 65 -6.32 -2.08 9.59
CA PRO A 65 -6.56 -3.47 9.96
C PRO A 65 -7.87 -3.57 10.76
N ALA A 66 -8.60 -4.66 10.64
CA ALA A 66 -9.78 -4.89 11.46
C ALA A 66 -9.34 -5.28 12.89
N ILE A 67 -9.75 -4.48 13.87
CA ILE A 67 -9.37 -4.63 15.28
C ILE A 67 -10.63 -4.61 16.18
N ASP A 68 -11.38 -3.52 16.08
CA ASP A 68 -12.59 -3.25 16.84
C ASP A 68 -13.39 -2.19 16.10
N TRP A 69 -14.71 -2.34 16.00
CA TRP A 69 -15.53 -1.48 15.14
C TRP A 69 -15.48 0.02 15.49
N GLU A 70 -15.31 0.37 16.79
CA GLU A 70 -15.19 1.77 17.23
C GLU A 70 -13.84 2.36 16.83
N VAL A 71 -12.79 1.57 16.99
CA VAL A 71 -11.41 1.94 16.66
C VAL A 71 -11.24 2.07 15.14
N ASP A 72 -11.78 1.11 14.39
CA ASP A 72 -11.74 1.10 12.93
C ASP A 72 -12.47 2.33 12.36
N ALA A 73 -13.66 2.64 12.91
CA ALA A 73 -14.41 3.84 12.54
C ALA A 73 -13.67 5.15 12.89
N ALA A 74 -12.93 5.19 14.00
CA ALA A 74 -12.10 6.36 14.35
C ALA A 74 -10.94 6.52 13.37
N TYR A 75 -10.33 5.42 12.96
CA TYR A 75 -9.26 5.44 11.94
C TYR A 75 -9.78 5.93 10.58
N GLU A 76 -10.95 5.43 10.14
CA GLU A 76 -11.58 5.87 8.88
C GLU A 76 -11.88 7.38 8.90
N ARG A 77 -12.41 7.91 10.02
CA ARG A 77 -12.61 9.36 10.16
C ARG A 77 -11.33 10.17 10.02
N MET A 78 -10.22 9.68 10.62
CA MET A 78 -8.91 10.31 10.48
C MET A 78 -8.41 10.26 9.01
N ASP A 79 -8.57 9.12 8.33
CA ASP A 79 -8.16 8.97 6.92
C ASP A 79 -8.99 9.90 5.99
N ASP A 80 -10.30 10.00 6.22
CA ASP A 80 -11.19 10.92 5.49
C ASP A 80 -10.83 12.38 5.74
N ALA A 81 -10.52 12.77 6.99
CA ALA A 81 -10.06 14.12 7.32
C ALA A 81 -8.72 14.42 6.63
N THR A 82 -7.79 13.46 6.66
CA THR A 82 -6.49 13.56 5.98
C THR A 82 -6.68 13.80 4.48
N ARG A 83 -7.49 13.00 3.81
CA ARG A 83 -7.75 13.15 2.36
C ARG A 83 -8.40 14.49 2.01
N ARG A 84 -9.36 14.93 2.82
CA ARG A 84 -10.01 16.24 2.62
C ARG A 84 -8.99 17.37 2.74
N LEU A 85 -8.16 17.38 3.79
CA LEU A 85 -7.14 18.40 4.03
C LEU A 85 -6.04 18.37 2.94
N GLU A 86 -5.61 17.18 2.50
CA GLU A 86 -4.71 17.05 1.35
C GLU A 86 -5.26 17.76 0.12
N ALA A 87 -6.55 17.55 -0.18
CA ALA A 87 -7.21 18.15 -1.32
C ALA A 87 -7.34 19.68 -1.19
N GLU A 88 -7.76 20.18 -0.01
CA GLU A 88 -7.90 21.61 0.30
C GLU A 88 -6.58 22.37 0.20
N LEU A 89 -5.49 21.76 0.65
CA LEU A 89 -4.15 22.35 0.65
C LEU A 89 -3.35 22.08 -0.63
N GLY A 90 -3.91 21.37 -1.59
CA GLY A 90 -3.24 21.01 -2.84
C GLY A 90 -2.00 20.14 -2.63
N VAL A 91 -2.00 19.31 -1.58
CA VAL A 91 -0.86 18.43 -1.19
C VAL A 91 -1.02 17.03 -1.77
N VAL A 92 -2.04 16.81 -2.58
CA VAL A 92 -2.36 15.48 -3.11
C VAL A 92 -1.22 14.98 -3.98
N PRO A 93 -0.47 13.96 -3.55
CA PRO A 93 0.45 13.29 -4.45
C PRO A 93 -0.34 12.57 -5.55
N THR A 94 0.23 12.53 -6.76
CA THR A 94 -0.38 11.74 -7.84
C THR A 94 -0.43 10.28 -7.40
N ARG A 95 -1.63 9.80 -7.09
CA ARG A 95 -1.86 8.40 -6.69
C ARG A 95 -2.89 7.78 -7.61
N TRP A 96 -2.62 6.58 -8.04
CA TRP A 96 -3.60 5.76 -8.75
C TRP A 96 -4.43 4.96 -7.75
N ALA A 97 -5.76 5.03 -7.85
CA ALA A 97 -6.64 4.28 -6.95
C ALA A 97 -6.29 2.78 -6.97
N LYS A 98 -6.05 2.21 -5.79
CA LYS A 98 -5.67 0.79 -5.62
C LYS A 98 -6.75 -0.15 -6.18
N SER A 99 -8.03 0.20 -6.02
CA SER A 99 -9.17 -0.56 -6.55
C SER A 99 -9.17 -0.70 -8.09
N GLY A 100 -8.50 0.20 -8.79
CA GLY A 100 -8.37 0.15 -10.25
C GLY A 100 -7.17 -0.64 -10.78
N HIS A 101 -6.30 -1.18 -9.91
CA HIS A 101 -5.08 -1.85 -10.38
C HIS A 101 -5.35 -3.06 -11.27
N LEU A 102 -6.27 -3.95 -10.86
CA LEU A 102 -6.62 -5.11 -11.68
C LEU A 102 -7.19 -4.71 -13.04
N THR A 103 -8.08 -3.71 -13.07
CA THR A 103 -8.67 -3.20 -14.32
C THR A 103 -7.59 -2.66 -15.25
N ARG A 104 -6.68 -1.83 -14.74
CA ARG A 104 -5.56 -1.29 -15.53
C ARG A 104 -4.63 -2.37 -16.06
N MET A 105 -4.33 -3.39 -15.26
CA MET A 105 -3.55 -4.55 -15.72
C MET A 105 -4.26 -5.31 -16.84
N ARG A 106 -5.57 -5.53 -16.71
CA ARG A 106 -6.39 -6.21 -17.72
C ARG A 106 -6.47 -5.40 -19.01
N ASP A 107 -6.78 -4.11 -18.88
CA ASP A 107 -7.01 -3.22 -20.02
C ASP A 107 -5.72 -2.89 -20.78
N SER A 108 -4.55 -3.06 -20.15
CA SER A 108 -3.26 -2.90 -20.82
C SER A 108 -3.05 -3.91 -21.97
N GLY A 109 -3.72 -5.05 -21.94
CA GLY A 109 -3.52 -6.13 -22.93
C GLY A 109 -2.15 -6.82 -22.86
N LEU A 110 -1.32 -6.48 -21.86
CA LEU A 110 0.05 -7.01 -21.72
C LEU A 110 0.10 -8.36 -21.01
N PHE A 111 -0.96 -8.73 -20.30
CA PHE A 111 -1.05 -9.96 -19.56
C PHE A 111 -2.11 -10.88 -20.17
N ARG A 112 -1.73 -12.11 -20.54
CA ARG A 112 -2.66 -13.12 -21.06
C ARG A 112 -3.70 -13.58 -20.03
N TRP A 113 -3.38 -13.40 -18.73
CA TRP A 113 -4.26 -13.74 -17.62
C TRP A 113 -4.02 -12.80 -16.44
N THR A 114 -5.09 -12.38 -15.77
CA THR A 114 -5.02 -11.53 -14.59
C THR A 114 -6.07 -11.96 -13.57
N THR A 115 -5.72 -11.86 -12.28
CA THR A 115 -6.65 -12.09 -11.17
C THR A 115 -6.30 -11.25 -9.96
N GLU A 116 -7.24 -11.13 -9.01
CA GLU A 116 -7.02 -10.58 -7.68
C GLU A 116 -7.35 -11.65 -6.64
N LEU A 117 -6.47 -11.79 -5.65
CA LEU A 117 -6.62 -12.67 -4.50
C LEU A 117 -6.66 -11.81 -3.23
N ALA A 118 -7.50 -12.18 -2.27
CA ALA A 118 -7.47 -11.65 -0.92
C ALA A 118 -6.79 -12.69 -0.01
N LEU A 119 -5.79 -12.23 0.75
CA LEU A 119 -5.05 -13.05 1.70
C LEU A 119 -5.08 -12.37 3.06
N ASP A 120 -5.40 -13.10 4.10
CA ASP A 120 -5.43 -12.57 5.45
C ASP A 120 -4.13 -12.87 6.19
N HIS A 121 -3.73 -11.91 7.03
CA HIS A 121 -2.62 -12.04 7.96
C HIS A 121 -3.04 -11.49 9.31
N VAL A 122 -2.66 -12.18 10.37
CA VAL A 122 -2.97 -11.77 11.74
C VAL A 122 -1.70 -11.35 12.45
N GLU A 123 -1.70 -10.13 12.94
CA GLU A 123 -0.68 -9.59 13.84
C GLU A 123 -1.29 -9.31 15.20
N SER A 124 -0.51 -8.77 16.11
CA SER A 124 -0.97 -8.33 17.42
C SER A 124 -0.52 -6.91 17.71
N GLY A 125 -1.39 -6.10 18.30
CA GLY A 125 -1.06 -4.73 18.66
C GLY A 125 -2.04 -4.13 19.67
N GLY A 126 -1.63 -3.03 20.26
CA GLY A 126 -2.43 -2.20 21.15
C GLY A 126 -2.59 -0.79 20.63
N ALA A 127 -3.20 0.09 21.44
CA ALA A 127 -3.51 1.47 21.07
C ALA A 127 -2.30 2.25 20.58
N ASP A 128 -1.17 2.20 21.31
CA ASP A 128 0.03 2.96 20.97
C ASP A 128 0.60 2.57 19.59
N ARG A 129 0.60 1.25 19.28
CA ARG A 129 1.06 0.77 17.98
C ARG A 129 0.18 1.27 16.85
N LEU A 130 -1.15 1.30 17.04
CA LEU A 130 -2.08 1.78 16.02
C LEU A 130 -1.86 3.27 15.73
N VAL A 131 -1.76 4.07 16.79
CA VAL A 131 -1.49 5.51 16.65
C VAL A 131 -0.15 5.75 15.97
N ALA A 132 0.91 5.05 16.38
CA ALA A 132 2.23 5.17 15.75
C ALA A 132 2.19 4.82 14.25
N LEU A 133 1.42 3.79 13.84
CA LEU A 133 1.22 3.46 12.44
C LEU A 133 0.45 4.55 11.68
N ALA A 134 -0.60 5.12 12.29
CA ALA A 134 -1.35 6.23 11.70
C ALA A 134 -0.44 7.46 11.47
N GLU A 135 0.42 7.78 12.42
CA GLU A 135 1.39 8.88 12.34
C GLU A 135 2.39 8.73 11.18
N THR A 136 2.67 7.50 10.73
CA THR A 136 3.58 7.22 9.60
C THR A 136 2.91 7.30 8.24
N GLN A 137 1.58 7.46 8.18
CA GLN A 137 0.88 7.57 6.90
C GLN A 137 1.35 8.81 6.12
N GLY A 138 1.63 8.62 4.83
CA GLY A 138 2.22 9.68 4.00
C GLY A 138 1.40 10.98 3.99
N GLY A 139 0.06 10.90 3.99
CA GLY A 139 -0.82 12.05 4.07
C GLY A 139 -0.69 12.78 5.41
N VAL A 140 -0.70 12.05 6.51
CA VAL A 140 -0.50 12.61 7.87
C VAL A 140 0.85 13.33 7.98
N VAL A 141 1.92 12.68 7.52
CA VAL A 141 3.28 13.27 7.52
C VAL A 141 3.31 14.55 6.68
N ALA A 142 2.71 14.53 5.49
CA ALA A 142 2.68 15.71 4.61
C ALA A 142 1.89 16.88 5.20
N LEU A 143 0.77 16.61 5.88
CA LEU A 143 -0.03 17.64 6.55
C LEU A 143 0.70 18.23 7.76
N ARG A 144 1.33 17.41 8.60
CA ARG A 144 2.16 17.89 9.72
C ARG A 144 3.31 18.78 9.25
N GLN A 145 3.96 18.45 8.13
CA GLN A 145 4.99 19.29 7.51
C GLN A 145 4.47 20.67 7.05
N ARG A 146 3.16 20.78 6.81
CA ARG A 146 2.47 22.05 6.48
C ARG A 146 1.94 22.79 7.71
N GLY A 147 2.17 22.26 8.91
CA GLY A 147 1.75 22.86 10.17
C GLY A 147 0.29 22.58 10.54
N VAL A 148 -0.36 21.60 9.92
CA VAL A 148 -1.71 21.16 10.29
C VAL A 148 -1.65 20.46 11.65
N ALA A 149 -2.54 20.82 12.55
CA ALA A 149 -2.58 20.24 13.90
C ALA A 149 -3.14 18.81 13.88
N ASP A 150 -2.68 17.98 14.82
CA ASP A 150 -3.12 16.59 14.97
C ASP A 150 -4.63 16.48 15.25
N GLU A 151 -5.22 17.48 15.91
CA GLU A 151 -6.64 17.59 16.13
C GLU A 151 -7.43 17.69 14.83
N ASP A 152 -6.98 18.55 13.90
CA ASP A 152 -7.63 18.76 12.61
C ASP A 152 -7.51 17.53 11.68
N ILE A 153 -6.39 16.80 11.79
CA ILE A 153 -6.15 15.54 11.09
C ILE A 153 -7.02 14.40 11.66
N GLY A 154 -7.45 14.51 12.94
CA GLY A 154 -8.21 13.49 13.65
C GLY A 154 -7.35 12.47 14.41
N LEU A 155 -6.04 12.69 14.51
CA LEU A 155 -5.12 11.81 15.23
C LEU A 155 -5.40 11.81 16.76
N GLU A 156 -5.81 12.93 17.31
CA GLU A 156 -6.16 13.01 18.73
C GLU A 156 -7.44 12.24 19.04
N ASP A 157 -8.45 12.28 18.16
CA ASP A 157 -9.66 11.46 18.28
C ASP A 157 -9.32 9.98 18.19
N LEU A 158 -8.51 9.57 17.20
CA LEU A 158 -8.04 8.19 17.07
C LEU A 158 -7.33 7.72 18.34
N ARG A 159 -6.40 8.51 18.87
CA ARG A 159 -5.66 8.18 20.11
C ARG A 159 -6.60 8.01 21.29
N ARG A 160 -7.54 8.93 21.46
CA ARG A 160 -8.54 8.90 22.53
C ARG A 160 -9.42 7.65 22.45
N VAL A 161 -9.97 7.35 21.27
CA VAL A 161 -10.83 6.18 21.05
C VAL A 161 -10.05 4.89 21.23
N ALA A 162 -8.88 4.76 20.58
CA ALA A 162 -8.05 3.57 20.70
C ALA A 162 -7.64 3.29 22.18
N THR A 163 -7.27 4.33 22.92
CA THR A 163 -6.93 4.19 24.36
C THR A 163 -8.15 3.78 25.18
N ALA A 164 -9.32 4.36 24.93
CA ALA A 164 -10.52 4.06 25.68
C ALA A 164 -11.04 2.63 25.42
N VAL A 165 -10.96 2.15 24.19
CA VAL A 165 -11.51 0.85 23.75
C VAL A 165 -10.53 -0.29 23.99
N LEU A 166 -9.25 -0.09 23.64
CA LEU A 166 -8.22 -1.14 23.75
C LEU A 166 -7.52 -1.13 25.11
N GLY A 167 -7.44 0.03 25.78
CA GLY A 167 -6.71 0.16 27.04
C GLY A 167 -5.25 -0.27 26.89
N SER A 168 -4.79 -1.11 27.81
CA SER A 168 -3.46 -1.73 27.78
C SER A 168 -3.44 -3.12 27.09
N GLU A 169 -4.57 -3.53 26.52
CA GLU A 169 -4.68 -4.86 25.92
C GLU A 169 -3.98 -4.92 24.56
N VAL A 170 -3.38 -6.07 24.32
CA VAL A 170 -2.88 -6.47 22.98
C VAL A 170 -3.94 -7.36 22.37
N ARG A 171 -4.47 -6.95 21.22
CA ARG A 171 -5.53 -7.68 20.50
C ARG A 171 -5.02 -8.17 19.14
N PRO A 172 -5.63 -9.20 18.54
CA PRO A 172 -5.36 -9.60 17.19
C PRO A 172 -5.79 -8.50 16.22
N TRP A 173 -4.95 -8.23 15.23
CA TRP A 173 -5.20 -7.33 14.12
C TRP A 173 -5.29 -8.12 12.84
N TRP A 174 -6.40 -8.02 12.16
CA TRP A 174 -6.66 -8.73 10.90
C TRP A 174 -6.32 -7.82 9.74
N TRP A 175 -5.28 -8.18 9.00
CA TRP A 175 -4.86 -7.52 7.78
C TRP A 175 -5.36 -8.27 6.58
N THR A 176 -6.00 -7.60 5.63
CA THR A 176 -6.31 -8.16 4.33
C THR A 176 -5.35 -7.61 3.29
N TYR A 177 -4.62 -8.49 2.63
CA TYR A 177 -3.77 -8.15 1.50
C TYR A 177 -4.49 -8.47 0.20
N ARG A 178 -4.53 -7.49 -0.72
CA ARG A 178 -5.00 -7.70 -2.08
C ARG A 178 -3.83 -7.90 -2.99
N VAL A 179 -3.71 -9.09 -3.55
CA VAL A 179 -2.64 -9.48 -4.47
C VAL A 179 -3.21 -9.53 -5.88
N ARG A 180 -2.76 -8.62 -6.75
CA ARG A 180 -3.11 -8.61 -8.17
C ARG A 180 -2.02 -9.32 -8.93
N VAL A 181 -2.39 -10.37 -9.62
CA VAL A 181 -1.47 -11.22 -10.37
C VAL A 181 -1.73 -11.05 -11.86
N GLY A 182 -0.66 -10.90 -12.63
CA GLY A 182 -0.68 -10.94 -14.10
C GLY A 182 0.34 -11.93 -14.62
N VAL A 183 0.01 -12.65 -15.69
CA VAL A 183 0.93 -13.58 -16.39
C VAL A 183 1.10 -13.09 -17.82
N VAL A 184 2.34 -12.87 -18.27
CA VAL A 184 2.67 -12.50 -19.66
C VAL A 184 2.74 -13.71 -20.56
#